data_185b2cbe277f1dcaef4b2b8f183c9703
#
_entry.id   185b2cbe277f1dcaef4b2b8f183c9703
#
_cell.length_a   1.000
_cell.length_b   1.000
_cell.length_c   1.000
_cell.angle_alpha   90.00
_cell.angle_beta   90.00
_cell.angle_gamma   90.00
#
_symmetry.space_group_name_H-M   'P 1'
#
loop_
_entity.id
_entity.type
_entity.pdbx_description
1 polymer ?
#
loop_
_entity_poly.entity_id
_entity_poly.type
_entity_poly.pdbx_seq_one_letter_code
_entity_poly.pdbx_strand_id
1 'polypeptide(L)'
;MNIKDKIIDNLKHNTYCRLKCSKTDGVGVFAIRDIPEQTNPFSDTEFTGDVLITHDEIAELDDSIQELVYDLYYNDEEGVHIQYFSEMGITPNVSYIQYKLNHSDQPNLTWDEDKYCFFTNKKVSKGQELFIDYTKYYV
;
A
#
# COMPACT_ATOMS: atom_id res chain seq x y z
N MET A 1 -12.46 23.31 2.11
CA MET A 1 -13.20 22.11 1.67
C MET A 1 -13.47 21.22 2.88
N ASN A 2 -14.73 20.88 3.15
CA ASN A 2 -15.06 19.99 4.24
C ASN A 2 -14.74 18.53 3.89
N ILE A 3 -14.84 17.62 4.88
CA ILE A 3 -14.51 16.21 4.67
C ILE A 3 -15.34 15.56 3.57
N LYS A 4 -16.65 15.85 3.53
CA LYS A 4 -17.54 15.32 2.49
C LYS A 4 -17.06 15.73 1.10
N ASP A 5 -16.72 16.99 0.93
CA ASP A 5 -16.26 17.52 -0.36
C ASP A 5 -14.92 16.90 -0.77
N LYS A 6 -14.02 16.70 0.19
CA LYS A 6 -12.73 16.01 -0.05
C LYS A 6 -12.95 14.56 -0.51
N ILE A 7 -13.86 13.86 0.14
CA ILE A 7 -14.19 12.47 -0.25
C ILE A 7 -14.74 12.44 -1.67
N ILE A 8 -15.67 13.33 -1.98
CA ILE A 8 -16.27 13.40 -3.33
C ILE A 8 -15.20 13.73 -4.37
N ASP A 9 -14.33 14.68 -4.08
CA ASP A 9 -13.23 15.05 -4.99
C ASP A 9 -12.31 13.86 -5.25
N ASN A 10 -11.90 13.16 -4.20
CA ASN A 10 -11.06 11.96 -4.33
C ASN A 10 -11.75 10.85 -5.13
N LEU A 11 -13.04 10.63 -4.89
CA LEU A 11 -13.80 9.64 -5.66
C LEU A 11 -13.89 9.99 -7.14
N LYS A 12 -13.97 11.28 -7.48
CA LYS A 12 -14.03 11.74 -8.86
C LYS A 12 -12.69 11.66 -9.58
N HIS A 13 -11.61 12.03 -8.90
CA HIS A 13 -10.34 12.34 -9.57
C HIS A 13 -9.16 11.47 -9.18
N ASN A 14 -9.15 10.92 -7.96
CA ASN A 14 -7.96 10.27 -7.40
C ASN A 14 -8.14 8.80 -7.03
N THR A 15 -9.36 8.27 -7.13
CA THR A 15 -9.62 6.87 -6.78
C THR A 15 -9.48 5.98 -8.01
N TYR A 16 -8.41 5.20 -8.05
CA TYR A 16 -8.06 4.36 -9.20
C TYR A 16 -8.23 2.87 -8.93
N CYS A 17 -8.27 2.44 -7.68
CA CYS A 17 -8.08 1.04 -7.32
C CYS A 17 -9.13 0.53 -6.34
N ARG A 18 -9.30 -0.80 -6.33
CA ARG A 18 -10.10 -1.52 -5.34
C ARG A 18 -9.49 -2.89 -5.05
N LEU A 19 -9.88 -3.47 -3.94
CA LEU A 19 -9.55 -4.86 -3.63
C LEU A 19 -10.52 -5.81 -4.32
N LYS A 20 -9.97 -6.91 -4.86
CA LYS A 20 -10.74 -8.01 -5.45
C LYS A 20 -9.99 -9.31 -5.25
N CYS A 21 -10.67 -10.45 -5.44
CA CYS A 21 -10.00 -11.74 -5.47
C CYS A 21 -9.00 -11.78 -6.62
N SER A 22 -7.77 -12.21 -6.30
CA SER A 22 -6.68 -12.30 -7.27
C SER A 22 -6.53 -13.73 -7.78
N LYS A 23 -6.14 -13.87 -9.04
CA LYS A 23 -5.74 -15.17 -9.60
C LYS A 23 -4.34 -15.58 -9.15
N THR A 24 -3.54 -14.60 -8.71
CA THR A 24 -2.16 -14.84 -8.27
C THR A 24 -2.12 -15.34 -6.84
N ASP A 25 -2.73 -14.60 -5.92
CA ASP A 25 -2.76 -14.95 -4.50
C ASP A 25 -3.85 -14.16 -3.78
N GLY A 26 -4.78 -14.86 -3.16
CA GLY A 26 -5.81 -14.32 -2.27
C GLY A 26 -6.51 -13.07 -2.80
N VAL A 27 -6.24 -11.95 -2.14
CA VAL A 27 -6.76 -10.63 -2.48
C VAL A 27 -5.68 -9.83 -3.20
N GLY A 28 -6.07 -9.09 -4.22
CA GLY A 28 -5.17 -8.20 -4.94
C GLY A 28 -5.77 -6.82 -5.12
N VAL A 29 -5.00 -5.92 -5.68
CA VAL A 29 -5.37 -4.53 -5.97
C VAL A 29 -5.61 -4.40 -7.47
N PHE A 30 -6.79 -3.94 -7.86
CA PHE A 30 -7.22 -3.88 -9.25
C PHE A 30 -7.58 -2.46 -9.66
N ALA A 31 -7.23 -2.09 -10.89
CA ALA A 31 -7.63 -0.81 -11.47
C ALA A 31 -9.14 -0.80 -11.76
N ILE A 32 -9.85 0.23 -11.29
CA ILE A 32 -11.28 0.43 -11.58
C ILE A 32 -11.52 1.43 -12.70
N ARG A 33 -10.46 2.05 -13.17
CA ARG A 33 -10.40 2.91 -14.36
C ARG A 33 -9.01 2.79 -14.97
N ASP A 34 -8.85 3.27 -16.19
CA ASP A 34 -7.52 3.34 -16.81
C ASP A 34 -6.62 4.26 -15.99
N ILE A 35 -5.40 3.82 -15.75
CA ILE A 35 -4.39 4.59 -15.01
C ILE A 35 -3.28 4.98 -15.97
N PRO A 36 -3.06 6.27 -16.21
CA PRO A 36 -1.94 6.71 -17.04
C PRO A 36 -0.59 6.28 -16.47
N GLU A 37 0.42 6.20 -17.33
CA GLU A 37 1.80 6.02 -16.89
C GLU A 37 2.24 7.17 -15.99
N GLN A 38 3.16 6.91 -15.06
CA GLN A 38 3.73 7.91 -14.13
C GLN A 38 2.69 8.52 -13.17
N THR A 39 1.71 7.71 -12.78
CA THR A 39 0.64 8.13 -11.87
C THR A 39 0.76 7.37 -10.56
N ASN A 40 0.57 8.09 -9.42
CA ASN A 40 0.38 7.45 -8.12
C ASN A 40 -1.07 6.96 -8.01
N PRO A 41 -1.31 5.63 -8.09
CA PRO A 41 -2.69 5.12 -8.07
C PRO A 41 -3.35 5.17 -6.69
N PHE A 42 -2.60 5.57 -5.67
CA PHE A 42 -3.05 5.67 -4.27
C PHE A 42 -3.12 7.12 -3.78
N SER A 43 -3.23 8.05 -4.71
CA SER A 43 -3.24 9.49 -4.41
C SER A 43 -4.49 9.96 -3.64
N ASP A 44 -5.50 9.11 -3.54
CA ASP A 44 -6.67 9.36 -2.69
C ASP A 44 -6.39 9.10 -1.20
N THR A 45 -5.20 8.60 -0.87
CA THR A 45 -4.81 8.27 0.49
C THR A 45 -3.59 9.10 0.90
N GLU A 46 -3.73 9.91 1.93
CA GLU A 46 -2.61 10.67 2.50
C GLU A 46 -2.14 10.00 3.78
N PHE A 47 -0.88 9.57 3.82
CA PHE A 47 -0.30 9.12 5.07
C PHE A 47 0.38 10.28 5.79
N THR A 48 0.37 10.24 7.13
CA THR A 48 0.90 11.30 7.96
C THR A 48 2.39 11.13 8.24
N GLY A 49 2.84 9.90 8.36
CA GLY A 49 4.23 9.62 8.67
C GLY A 49 4.57 8.14 8.71
N ASP A 50 5.80 7.89 9.06
CA ASP A 50 6.41 6.57 9.11
C ASP A 50 7.06 6.40 10.48
N VAL A 51 6.85 5.27 11.13
CA VAL A 51 7.38 4.96 12.45
C VAL A 51 8.14 3.64 12.40
N LEU A 52 9.37 3.66 12.92
CA LEU A 52 10.15 2.46 13.12
C LEU A 52 9.83 1.85 14.48
N ILE A 53 9.46 0.58 14.50
CA ILE A 53 9.34 -0.23 15.71
C ILE A 53 10.43 -1.28 15.66
N THR A 54 11.32 -1.26 16.64
CA THR A 54 12.49 -2.15 16.64
C THR A 54 12.11 -3.60 16.87
N HIS A 55 12.97 -4.52 16.44
CA HIS A 55 12.75 -5.96 16.66
C HIS A 55 12.62 -6.28 18.15
N ASP A 56 13.38 -5.60 19.01
CA ASP A 56 13.31 -5.80 20.47
C ASP A 56 11.95 -5.37 21.04
N GLU A 57 11.41 -4.26 20.53
CA GLU A 57 10.08 -3.80 20.94
C GLU A 57 8.98 -4.77 20.48
N ILE A 58 9.10 -5.29 19.27
CA ILE A 58 8.15 -6.28 18.75
C ILE A 58 8.22 -7.58 19.52
N ALA A 59 9.41 -7.99 19.94
CA ALA A 59 9.62 -9.22 20.72
C ALA A 59 8.86 -9.24 22.07
N GLU A 60 8.46 -8.08 22.58
CA GLU A 60 7.66 -7.96 23.81
C GLU A 60 6.16 -8.20 23.59
N LEU A 61 5.72 -8.28 22.33
CA LEU A 61 4.32 -8.52 21.97
C LEU A 61 4.00 -10.02 21.98
N ASP A 62 2.71 -10.34 22.04
CA ASP A 62 2.26 -11.73 21.91
C ASP A 62 2.69 -12.32 20.55
N ASP A 63 2.98 -13.60 20.49
CA ASP A 63 3.48 -14.27 19.30
C ASP A 63 2.57 -14.07 18.08
N SER A 64 1.26 -14.13 18.26
CA SER A 64 0.30 -13.93 17.19
C SER A 64 0.31 -12.49 16.65
N ILE A 65 0.61 -11.53 17.51
CA ILE A 65 0.72 -10.12 17.10
C ILE A 65 2.04 -9.87 16.37
N GLN A 66 3.13 -10.49 16.82
CA GLN A 66 4.41 -10.44 16.11
C GLN A 66 4.27 -10.96 14.68
N GLU A 67 3.63 -12.12 14.52
CA GLU A 67 3.37 -12.73 13.22
C GLU A 67 2.58 -11.77 12.32
N LEU A 68 1.49 -11.17 12.83
CA LEU A 68 0.67 -10.21 12.11
C LEU A 68 1.48 -9.01 11.61
N VAL A 69 2.29 -8.45 12.49
CA VAL A 69 3.10 -7.25 12.18
C VAL A 69 4.14 -7.56 11.09
N TYR A 70 4.85 -8.67 11.21
CA TYR A 70 5.84 -9.07 10.22
C TYR A 70 5.23 -9.46 8.86
N ASP A 71 4.00 -9.96 8.86
CA ASP A 71 3.31 -10.31 7.62
C ASP A 71 2.80 -9.08 6.85
N LEU A 72 2.44 -8.01 7.56
CA LEU A 72 1.76 -6.86 6.94
C LEU A 72 2.69 -5.72 6.58
N TYR A 73 3.77 -5.51 7.32
CA TYR A 73 4.60 -4.31 7.17
C TYR A 73 5.98 -4.65 6.66
N TYR A 74 6.57 -3.67 5.95
CA TYR A 74 7.98 -3.75 5.55
C TYR A 74 8.87 -3.84 6.79
N ASN A 75 9.84 -4.77 6.75
CA ASN A 75 10.82 -4.91 7.82
C ASN A 75 12.22 -5.05 7.23
N ASP A 76 13.21 -4.62 7.99
CA ASP A 76 14.63 -4.68 7.67
C ASP A 76 15.45 -5.03 8.92
N GLU A 77 16.74 -4.76 8.91
CA GLU A 77 17.64 -5.03 10.04
C GLU A 77 17.28 -4.25 11.30
N GLU A 78 16.70 -3.06 11.14
CA GLU A 78 16.37 -2.18 12.26
C GLU A 78 15.04 -2.55 12.93
N GLY A 79 14.09 -3.05 12.18
CA GLY A 79 12.77 -3.39 12.67
C GLY A 79 11.71 -3.28 11.62
N VAL A 80 10.51 -2.92 12.03
CA VAL A 80 9.33 -2.80 11.17
C VAL A 80 8.98 -1.34 10.95
N HIS A 81 8.72 -0.98 9.71
CA HIS A 81 8.37 0.39 9.31
C HIS A 81 6.87 0.46 9.07
N ILE A 82 6.17 1.23 9.91
CA ILE A 82 4.71 1.36 9.86
C ILE A 82 4.33 2.76 9.39
N GLN A 83 3.63 2.83 8.26
CA GLN A 83 3.01 4.06 7.78
C GLN A 83 1.69 4.26 8.51
N TYR A 84 1.39 5.48 8.91
CA TYR A 84 0.18 5.78 9.64
C TYR A 84 -0.56 7.00 9.07
N PHE A 85 -1.88 7.03 9.35
CA PHE A 85 -2.79 8.08 8.89
C PHE A 85 -3.39 8.76 10.11
N SER A 86 -3.36 10.11 10.13
CA SER A 86 -3.73 10.89 11.31
C SER A 86 -5.17 10.71 11.78
N GLU A 87 -6.09 10.38 10.89
CA GLU A 87 -7.51 10.24 11.19
C GLU A 87 -8.00 8.80 11.23
N MET A 88 -7.09 7.84 11.09
CA MET A 88 -7.39 6.41 11.13
C MET A 88 -6.71 5.79 12.35
N GLY A 89 -7.21 4.64 12.76
CA GLY A 89 -6.52 3.88 13.81
C GLY A 89 -5.09 3.52 13.38
N ILE A 90 -4.19 3.41 14.35
CA ILE A 90 -2.78 3.09 14.09
C ILE A 90 -2.55 1.60 14.40
N THR A 91 -3.34 0.74 13.77
CA THR A 91 -3.21 -0.71 13.96
C THR A 91 -3.28 -1.42 12.61
N PRO A 92 -2.74 -2.66 12.52
CA PRO A 92 -2.82 -3.46 11.30
C PRO A 92 -4.23 -3.74 10.80
N ASN A 93 -5.25 -3.57 11.64
CA ASN A 93 -6.64 -3.78 11.25
C ASN A 93 -7.20 -2.64 10.38
N VAL A 94 -6.49 -1.51 10.33
CA VAL A 94 -6.82 -0.42 9.41
C VAL A 94 -6.08 -0.70 8.10
N SER A 95 -6.80 -1.19 7.10
CA SER A 95 -6.22 -1.62 5.84
C SER A 95 -5.77 -0.44 4.99
N TYR A 96 -4.47 -0.38 4.70
CA TYR A 96 -3.93 0.45 3.63
C TYR A 96 -3.86 -0.44 2.37
N ILE A 97 -4.57 -0.03 1.33
CA ILE A 97 -4.77 -0.86 0.14
C ILE A 97 -3.46 -1.35 -0.49
N GLN A 98 -2.41 -0.52 -0.48
CA GLN A 98 -1.13 -0.90 -1.08
C GLN A 98 -0.42 -2.05 -0.37
N TYR A 99 -0.78 -2.37 0.87
CA TYR A 99 -0.24 -3.56 1.56
C TYR A 99 -0.77 -4.87 0.98
N LYS A 100 -1.77 -4.79 0.12
CA LYS A 100 -2.37 -5.95 -0.54
C LYS A 100 -1.85 -6.17 -1.96
N LEU A 101 -0.86 -5.38 -2.39
CA LEU A 101 -0.24 -5.56 -3.70
C LEU A 101 0.46 -6.92 -3.76
N ASN A 102 0.16 -7.67 -4.81
CA ASN A 102 0.78 -8.97 -5.06
C ASN A 102 2.08 -8.81 -5.86
N HIS A 103 2.88 -9.88 -5.88
CA HIS A 103 4.16 -9.92 -6.57
C HIS A 103 4.03 -10.27 -8.04
N SER A 104 4.85 -9.63 -8.88
CA SER A 104 5.13 -10.06 -10.24
C SER A 104 6.57 -9.72 -10.61
N ASP A 105 7.19 -10.58 -11.42
CA ASP A 105 8.51 -10.30 -12.00
C ASP A 105 8.44 -9.23 -13.08
N GLN A 106 7.23 -8.92 -13.56
CA GLN A 106 6.99 -7.86 -14.53
C GLN A 106 5.96 -6.87 -13.94
N PRO A 107 6.35 -6.13 -12.88
CA PRO A 107 5.43 -5.27 -12.17
C PRO A 107 5.01 -4.06 -13.02
N ASN A 108 3.83 -3.55 -12.75
CA ASN A 108 3.35 -2.29 -13.37
C ASN A 108 3.46 -1.10 -12.44
N LEU A 109 3.99 -1.31 -11.22
CA LEU A 109 4.28 -0.25 -10.26
C LEU A 109 5.77 -0.25 -9.90
N THR A 110 6.30 0.95 -9.68
CA THR A 110 7.67 1.18 -9.22
C THR A 110 7.65 2.18 -8.07
N TRP A 111 8.54 2.01 -7.09
CA TRP A 111 8.67 2.93 -5.96
C TRP A 111 9.50 4.15 -6.34
N ASP A 112 8.99 5.34 -5.97
CA ASP A 112 9.71 6.61 -6.11
C ASP A 112 10.23 7.05 -4.74
N GLU A 113 11.54 7.00 -4.55
CA GLU A 113 12.20 7.37 -3.30
C GLU A 113 12.01 8.84 -2.95
N ASP A 114 12.00 9.71 -3.97
CA ASP A 114 11.91 11.15 -3.76
C ASP A 114 10.50 11.58 -3.34
N LYS A 115 9.48 11.00 -3.98
CA LYS A 115 8.08 11.28 -3.69
C LYS A 115 7.49 10.39 -2.61
N TYR A 116 8.23 9.34 -2.24
CA TYR A 116 7.82 8.37 -1.22
C TYR A 116 6.46 7.72 -1.53
N CYS A 117 6.31 7.26 -2.77
CA CYS A 117 5.09 6.60 -3.23
C CYS A 117 5.37 5.64 -4.38
N PHE A 118 4.43 4.72 -4.63
CA PHE A 118 4.43 3.95 -5.86
C PHE A 118 3.87 4.78 -7.01
N PHE A 119 4.37 4.52 -8.21
CA PHE A 119 3.83 5.09 -9.44
C PHE A 119 3.77 4.02 -10.53
N THR A 120 2.84 4.20 -11.48
CA THR A 120 2.73 3.29 -12.63
C THR A 120 3.91 3.49 -13.58
N ASN A 121 4.59 2.39 -13.93
CA ASN A 121 5.71 2.44 -14.87
C ASN A 121 5.25 2.21 -16.32
N LYS A 122 3.96 1.96 -16.51
CA LYS A 122 3.28 1.84 -17.79
C LYS A 122 1.79 2.13 -17.58
N LYS A 123 1.06 2.36 -18.66
CA LYS A 123 -0.41 2.47 -18.56
C LYS A 123 -0.99 1.18 -17.99
N VAL A 124 -1.93 1.30 -17.06
CA VAL A 124 -2.69 0.17 -16.53
C VAL A 124 -4.14 0.32 -16.97
N SER A 125 -4.67 -0.70 -17.62
CA SER A 125 -6.05 -0.67 -18.12
C SER A 125 -7.04 -1.07 -17.03
N LYS A 126 -8.25 -0.51 -17.08
CA LYS A 126 -9.35 -0.91 -16.20
C LYS A 126 -9.47 -2.43 -16.15
N GLY A 127 -9.55 -2.98 -14.93
CA GLY A 127 -9.67 -4.41 -14.68
C GLY A 127 -8.36 -5.15 -14.51
N GLN A 128 -7.23 -4.53 -14.79
CA GLN A 128 -5.91 -5.15 -14.57
C GLN A 128 -5.51 -5.10 -13.11
N GLU A 129 -4.83 -6.13 -12.65
CA GLU A 129 -4.24 -6.16 -11.31
C GLU A 129 -2.96 -5.32 -11.28
N LEU A 130 -2.72 -4.64 -10.14
CA LEU A 130 -1.48 -3.90 -9.89
C LEU A 130 -0.52 -4.79 -9.10
N PHE A 131 0.75 -4.78 -9.50
CA PHE A 131 1.80 -5.63 -8.95
C PHE A 131 3.05 -4.83 -8.64
N ILE A 132 3.78 -5.29 -7.63
CA ILE A 132 5.14 -4.85 -7.35
C ILE A 132 6.08 -6.06 -7.39
N ASP A 133 7.37 -5.81 -7.51
CA ASP A 133 8.39 -6.84 -7.38
C ASP A 133 8.87 -6.88 -5.93
N TYR A 134 8.45 -7.90 -5.19
CA TYR A 134 8.78 -8.05 -3.76
C TYR A 134 10.29 -8.13 -3.52
N THR A 135 11.05 -8.65 -4.49
CA THR A 135 12.49 -8.80 -4.32
C THR A 135 13.23 -7.48 -4.20
N LYS A 136 12.60 -6.37 -4.61
CA LYS A 136 13.16 -5.02 -4.53
C LYS A 136 12.84 -4.32 -3.21
N TYR A 137 11.80 -4.75 -2.50
CA TYR A 137 11.28 -4.03 -1.32
C TYR A 137 11.26 -4.87 -0.05
N TYR A 138 11.27 -6.19 -0.18
CA TYR A 138 11.23 -7.12 0.94
C TYR A 138 12.46 -8.02 0.86
N VAL A 139 13.26 -7.98 1.87
CA VAL A 139 14.48 -8.77 1.93
C VAL A 139 14.26 -10.07 2.68
#